data_e2915dee405cf90a46c75a706fc7c228
#
_entry.id   e2915dee405cf90a46c75a706fc7c228
#
_cell.length_a   1.000
_cell.length_b   1.000
_cell.length_c   1.000
_cell.angle_alpha   90.00
_cell.angle_beta   90.00
_cell.angle_gamma   90.00
#
_symmetry.space_group_name_H-M   'P 1'
#
loop_
_entity.id
_entity.type
_entity.pdbx_description
1 polymer ?
#
loop_
_entity_poly.entity_id
_entity_poly.type
_entity_poly.pdbx_seq_one_letter_code
_entity_poly.pdbx_strand_id
1 'polypeptide(L)'
;MERKDLRALVDGGVLLTSRALEAGWPRASLFRRLRSEGWARVQGGAWAEPGREVDLVVRLKAAQLVRRQLVVSHGSAARLWQIETLDGGRPGRGGPAEDPRRPCPLEFTDPGLSARQGFAGVRVHRIPLPQVEVVERSGLRVTEVPRTLADLLRAGPRDNALVAVESALTYRRVGGARRAPLIAPASLAVALEAPLLGAGRAQEWLVLLDPRSGSPAETIARLHMHDAGLRPETQAEVRTPDGRRRYLDFLFRAEGLAIEIEGYAYHGTRDAHRRDVARFNQLAQSPEVRSLLRYTAEDVFHRPLQMIREIRAALNAGAGRFGAGPCDPPGLIGGSVSA
;
A
#
# COMPACT_ATOMS: atom_id res chain seq x y z
N MET A 1 2.54 13.74 -51.66
CA MET A 1 1.96 12.99 -50.52
C MET A 1 1.68 13.98 -49.43
N GLU A 2 0.41 14.23 -49.15
CA GLU A 2 -0.03 15.16 -48.12
C GLU A 2 0.36 14.64 -46.74
N ARG A 3 1.00 15.48 -45.94
CA ARG A 3 1.48 15.07 -44.61
C ARG A 3 0.26 14.94 -43.68
N LYS A 4 0.07 13.76 -43.10
CA LYS A 4 -0.97 13.58 -42.08
C LYS A 4 -0.72 14.51 -40.89
N ASP A 5 -1.80 15.09 -40.33
CA ASP A 5 -1.71 15.85 -39.11
C ASP A 5 -1.12 14.99 -37.97
N LEU A 6 -0.22 15.57 -37.17
CA LEU A 6 0.43 14.86 -36.06
C LEU A 6 -0.62 14.36 -35.04
N ARG A 7 -1.70 15.12 -34.82
CA ARG A 7 -2.78 14.72 -33.93
C ARG A 7 -3.52 13.46 -34.40
N ALA A 8 -3.64 13.27 -35.73
CA ALA A 8 -4.23 12.06 -36.29
C ALA A 8 -3.37 10.80 -36.11
N LEU A 9 -2.11 10.95 -35.71
CA LEU A 9 -1.15 9.86 -35.46
C LEU A 9 -1.04 9.52 -33.97
N VAL A 10 -1.74 10.22 -33.10
CA VAL A 10 -1.72 10.02 -31.64
C VAL A 10 -2.48 8.74 -31.26
N ASP A 11 -1.97 8.06 -30.26
CA ASP A 11 -2.62 6.92 -29.63
C ASP A 11 -2.62 7.10 -28.10
N GLY A 12 -3.79 7.26 -27.51
CA GLY A 12 -3.94 7.50 -26.07
C GLY A 12 -3.26 8.76 -25.57
N GLY A 13 -3.14 9.81 -26.42
CA GLY A 13 -2.47 11.08 -26.09
C GLY A 13 -0.94 11.04 -26.27
N VAL A 14 -0.43 9.97 -26.91
CA VAL A 14 1.00 9.82 -27.16
C VAL A 14 1.27 9.66 -28.66
N LEU A 15 2.20 10.46 -29.18
CA LEU A 15 2.74 10.36 -30.54
C LEU A 15 4.09 9.64 -30.49
N LEU A 16 4.26 8.58 -31.32
CA LEU A 16 5.57 8.00 -31.56
C LEU A 16 6.29 8.72 -32.72
N THR A 17 7.58 9.00 -32.49
CA THR A 17 8.46 9.55 -33.53
C THR A 17 8.51 8.63 -34.76
N SER A 18 8.58 7.32 -34.59
CA SER A 18 8.58 6.32 -35.67
C SER A 18 7.33 6.45 -36.55
N ARG A 19 6.15 6.52 -35.92
CA ARG A 19 4.84 6.65 -36.61
C ARG A 19 4.75 7.94 -37.45
N ALA A 20 5.28 9.04 -36.91
CA ALA A 20 5.33 10.30 -37.66
C ALA A 20 6.31 10.22 -38.86
N LEU A 21 7.48 9.59 -38.69
CA LEU A 21 8.40 9.37 -39.78
C LEU A 21 7.83 8.46 -40.87
N GLU A 22 7.15 7.37 -40.50
CA GLU A 22 6.43 6.47 -41.38
C GLU A 22 5.30 7.20 -42.16
N ALA A 23 4.67 8.19 -41.53
CA ALA A 23 3.65 9.06 -42.13
C ALA A 23 4.24 10.15 -43.04
N GLY A 24 5.55 10.13 -43.32
CA GLY A 24 6.26 11.02 -44.26
C GLY A 24 6.77 12.33 -43.66
N TRP A 25 6.83 12.47 -42.33
CA TRP A 25 7.45 13.65 -41.72
C TRP A 25 8.98 13.58 -41.80
N PRO A 26 9.66 14.57 -42.39
CA PRO A 26 11.12 14.66 -42.31
C PRO A 26 11.54 14.91 -40.86
N ARG A 27 12.58 14.19 -40.39
CA ARG A 27 13.05 14.23 -39.01
C ARG A 27 13.26 15.64 -38.44
N ALA A 28 13.98 16.49 -39.19
CA ALA A 28 14.27 17.85 -38.74
C ALA A 28 13.00 18.73 -38.63
N SER A 29 12.05 18.60 -39.58
CA SER A 29 10.77 19.31 -39.57
C SER A 29 9.88 18.81 -38.45
N LEU A 30 9.83 17.51 -38.18
CA LEU A 30 9.09 16.91 -37.09
C LEU A 30 9.53 17.47 -35.75
N PHE A 31 10.82 17.41 -35.42
CA PHE A 31 11.30 17.90 -34.12
C PHE A 31 11.14 19.41 -33.94
N ARG A 32 11.24 20.21 -35.01
CA ARG A 32 10.93 21.64 -34.98
C ARG A 32 9.45 21.86 -34.63
N ARG A 33 8.57 21.12 -35.31
CA ARG A 33 7.12 21.20 -35.12
C ARG A 33 6.71 20.79 -33.68
N LEU A 34 7.24 19.67 -33.19
CA LEU A 34 6.98 19.20 -31.83
C LEU A 34 7.35 20.27 -30.78
N ARG A 35 8.47 20.95 -30.95
CA ARG A 35 8.91 22.02 -30.04
C ARG A 35 8.02 23.26 -30.15
N SER A 36 7.71 23.72 -31.39
CA SER A 36 6.93 24.94 -31.59
C SER A 36 5.49 24.80 -31.14
N GLU A 37 4.93 23.58 -31.17
CA GLU A 37 3.56 23.32 -30.72
C GLU A 37 3.47 22.93 -29.22
N GLY A 38 4.58 22.82 -28.50
CA GLY A 38 4.59 22.52 -27.07
C GLY A 38 4.33 21.05 -26.73
N TRP A 39 4.69 20.11 -27.63
CA TRP A 39 4.66 18.67 -27.31
C TRP A 39 5.67 18.34 -26.22
N ALA A 40 5.23 17.64 -25.16
CA ALA A 40 6.09 17.24 -24.06
C ALA A 40 6.77 15.90 -24.36
N ARG A 41 8.11 15.83 -24.23
CA ARG A 41 8.83 14.57 -24.37
C ARG A 41 8.59 13.70 -23.14
N VAL A 42 7.96 12.52 -23.33
CA VAL A 42 7.71 11.55 -22.27
C VAL A 42 8.89 10.63 -22.05
N GLN A 43 9.43 10.11 -23.15
CA GLN A 43 10.64 9.26 -23.18
C GLN A 43 11.26 9.24 -24.57
N GLY A 44 12.32 8.46 -24.78
CA GLY A 44 12.93 8.31 -26.09
C GLY A 44 11.94 7.87 -27.15
N GLY A 45 11.69 8.71 -28.16
CA GLY A 45 10.79 8.42 -29.27
C GLY A 45 9.29 8.59 -29.01
N ALA A 46 8.87 9.06 -27.83
CA ALA A 46 7.46 9.27 -27.49
C ALA A 46 7.20 10.67 -26.92
N TRP A 47 6.12 11.30 -27.37
CA TRP A 47 5.72 12.67 -27.08
C TRP A 47 4.25 12.73 -26.66
N ALA A 48 3.94 13.45 -25.61
CA ALA A 48 2.57 13.75 -25.21
C ALA A 48 2.03 14.97 -25.97
N GLU A 49 0.75 14.98 -26.24
CA GLU A 49 0.05 16.09 -26.88
C GLU A 49 0.18 17.39 -26.07
N PRO A 50 0.20 18.55 -26.76
CA PRO A 50 0.21 19.84 -26.10
C PRO A 50 -0.94 20.01 -25.10
N GLY A 51 -0.62 20.50 -23.91
CA GLY A 51 -1.60 20.73 -22.85
C GLY A 51 -2.03 19.47 -22.06
N ARG A 52 -1.58 18.27 -22.47
CA ARG A 52 -1.85 17.04 -21.74
C ARG A 52 -0.87 16.86 -20.58
N GLU A 53 -1.39 16.61 -19.38
CA GLU A 53 -0.58 16.24 -18.23
C GLU A 53 0.13 14.89 -18.48
N VAL A 54 1.42 14.84 -18.20
CA VAL A 54 2.22 13.63 -18.32
C VAL A 54 2.10 12.81 -17.03
N ASP A 55 0.91 12.26 -16.83
CA ASP A 55 0.56 11.41 -15.69
C ASP A 55 1.12 9.97 -15.83
N LEU A 56 0.79 9.10 -14.87
CA LEU A 56 1.18 7.70 -14.90
C LEU A 56 0.70 6.99 -16.18
N VAL A 57 -0.55 7.21 -16.59
CA VAL A 57 -1.16 6.52 -17.74
C VAL A 57 -0.44 6.90 -19.02
N VAL A 58 -0.17 8.19 -19.23
CA VAL A 58 0.58 8.69 -20.39
C VAL A 58 2.01 8.11 -20.42
N ARG A 59 2.69 8.05 -19.28
CA ARG A 59 4.04 7.46 -19.16
C ARG A 59 4.04 5.97 -19.50
N LEU A 60 3.08 5.21 -18.96
CA LEU A 60 2.93 3.78 -19.24
C LEU A 60 2.57 3.54 -20.71
N LYS A 61 1.66 4.34 -21.28
CA LYS A 61 1.28 4.25 -22.70
C LYS A 61 2.46 4.50 -23.62
N ALA A 62 3.25 5.52 -23.31
CA ALA A 62 4.46 5.81 -24.07
C ALA A 62 5.45 4.62 -24.07
N ALA A 63 5.66 3.98 -22.93
CA ALA A 63 6.52 2.82 -22.82
C ALA A 63 5.99 1.61 -23.59
N GLN A 64 4.69 1.31 -23.50
CA GLN A 64 4.07 0.22 -24.26
C GLN A 64 4.05 0.46 -25.76
N LEU A 65 3.85 1.71 -26.22
CA LEU A 65 3.88 2.01 -27.64
C LEU A 65 5.29 1.84 -28.23
N VAL A 66 6.33 2.20 -27.47
CA VAL A 66 7.73 2.01 -27.89
C VAL A 66 8.11 0.52 -27.90
N ARG A 67 7.58 -0.27 -26.97
CA ARG A 67 7.83 -1.72 -26.87
C ARG A 67 6.51 -2.44 -26.65
N ARG A 68 5.86 -2.81 -27.75
CA ARG A 68 4.49 -3.35 -27.76
C ARG A 68 4.30 -4.67 -27.00
N GLN A 69 5.37 -5.45 -26.80
CA GLN A 69 5.30 -6.71 -26.06
C GLN A 69 5.17 -6.52 -24.54
N LEU A 70 5.54 -5.34 -24.01
CA LEU A 70 5.52 -5.10 -22.57
C LEU A 70 4.09 -5.06 -22.02
N VAL A 71 3.90 -5.68 -20.86
CA VAL A 71 2.65 -5.65 -20.10
C VAL A 71 2.90 -4.93 -18.77
N VAL A 72 2.08 -3.95 -18.43
CA VAL A 72 2.18 -3.24 -17.14
C VAL A 72 1.98 -4.24 -16.01
N SER A 73 2.89 -4.25 -15.01
CA SER A 73 2.88 -5.25 -13.94
C SER A 73 3.33 -4.65 -12.60
N HIS A 74 3.40 -5.47 -11.56
CA HIS A 74 3.91 -5.13 -10.22
C HIS A 74 3.33 -3.82 -9.68
N GLY A 75 4.17 -2.92 -9.16
CA GLY A 75 3.76 -1.65 -8.58
C GLY A 75 3.03 -0.71 -9.55
N SER A 76 3.39 -0.73 -10.84
CA SER A 76 2.68 0.06 -11.85
C SER A 76 1.27 -0.46 -12.13
N ALA A 77 1.08 -1.78 -12.17
CA ALA A 77 -0.25 -2.37 -12.28
C ALA A 77 -1.07 -2.12 -11.00
N ALA A 78 -0.47 -2.29 -9.82
CA ALA A 78 -1.13 -1.99 -8.55
C ALA A 78 -1.70 -0.55 -8.52
N ARG A 79 -0.92 0.44 -8.97
CA ARG A 79 -1.38 1.84 -9.07
C ARG A 79 -2.56 2.01 -10.03
N LEU A 80 -2.56 1.33 -11.19
CA LEU A 80 -3.70 1.35 -12.12
C LEU A 80 -4.94 0.69 -11.53
N TRP A 81 -4.77 -0.37 -10.73
CA TRP A 81 -5.85 -1.03 -10.00
C TRP A 81 -6.30 -0.27 -8.75
N GLN A 82 -5.67 0.86 -8.44
CA GLN A 82 -5.92 1.64 -7.22
C GLN A 82 -5.68 0.81 -5.95
N ILE A 83 -4.71 -0.08 -6.00
CA ILE A 83 -4.20 -0.82 -4.85
C ILE A 83 -3.20 0.06 -4.12
N GLU A 84 -3.34 0.18 -2.80
CA GLU A 84 -2.40 0.93 -1.97
C GLU A 84 -1.08 0.17 -1.87
N THR A 85 0.03 0.88 -2.02
CA THR A 85 1.40 0.38 -1.89
C THR A 85 2.21 1.41 -1.12
N LEU A 86 3.33 0.99 -0.54
CA LEU A 86 4.23 1.92 0.17
C LEU A 86 5.00 2.83 -0.80
N ASP A 87 5.28 2.34 -2.01
CA ASP A 87 6.05 3.07 -3.04
C ASP A 87 5.20 4.04 -3.86
N GLY A 88 3.90 3.99 -3.72
CA GLY A 88 2.92 4.78 -4.48
C GLY A 88 2.42 6.03 -3.78
N GLY A 89 3.29 6.74 -3.02
CA GLY A 89 2.92 7.87 -2.18
C GLY A 89 2.08 8.93 -2.90
N ARG A 90 0.75 8.92 -2.65
CA ARG A 90 -0.04 10.15 -2.77
C ARG A 90 0.30 11.04 -1.58
N PRO A 91 0.55 12.35 -1.77
CA PRO A 91 0.62 13.28 -0.65
C PRO A 91 -0.63 13.11 0.24
N GLY A 92 -0.43 12.80 1.51
CA GLY A 92 -1.51 12.64 2.49
C GLY A 92 -1.93 11.22 2.87
N ARG A 93 -1.26 10.16 2.39
CA ARG A 93 -1.53 8.77 2.78
C ARG A 93 -0.24 8.00 3.06
N GLY A 94 0.44 8.32 4.14
CA GLY A 94 1.24 7.46 5.00
C GLY A 94 2.31 6.53 4.40
N GLY A 95 2.75 6.75 3.14
CA GLY A 95 3.96 6.14 2.62
C GLY A 95 5.05 7.21 2.47
N PRO A 96 6.34 6.85 2.41
CA PRO A 96 7.37 7.82 2.11
C PRO A 96 7.01 8.53 0.80
N ALA A 97 6.96 9.86 0.83
CA ALA A 97 6.72 10.67 -0.36
C ALA A 97 7.69 10.22 -1.47
N GLU A 98 7.18 10.02 -2.70
CA GLU A 98 8.08 9.86 -3.84
C GLU A 98 9.06 11.04 -3.79
N ASP A 99 10.36 10.77 -3.65
CA ASP A 99 11.37 11.81 -3.85
C ASP A 99 11.18 12.31 -5.30
N PRO A 100 10.81 13.57 -5.51
CA PRO A 100 10.61 14.11 -6.86
C PRO A 100 11.85 13.96 -7.73
N ARG A 101 13.02 13.77 -7.08
CA ARG A 101 14.32 13.56 -7.73
C ARG A 101 14.55 12.09 -8.13
N ARG A 102 13.76 11.14 -7.59
CA ARG A 102 13.81 9.71 -7.90
C ARG A 102 12.40 9.13 -8.04
N PRO A 103 11.69 9.44 -9.12
CA PRO A 103 10.38 8.84 -9.36
C PRO A 103 10.52 7.32 -9.43
N CYS A 104 9.59 6.59 -8.80
CA CYS A 104 9.54 5.14 -8.88
C CYS A 104 9.57 4.70 -10.35
N PRO A 105 10.39 3.71 -10.70
CA PRO A 105 10.45 3.20 -12.06
C PRO A 105 9.08 2.65 -12.48
N LEU A 106 8.73 2.84 -13.73
CA LEU A 106 7.59 2.13 -14.33
C LEU A 106 7.93 0.65 -14.44
N GLU A 107 7.02 -0.22 -14.03
CA GLU A 107 7.25 -1.65 -13.99
C GLU A 107 6.41 -2.39 -15.04
N PHE A 108 7.09 -3.23 -15.79
CA PHE A 108 6.49 -4.04 -16.84
C PHE A 108 7.01 -5.47 -16.77
N THR A 109 6.22 -6.42 -17.29
CA THR A 109 6.66 -7.77 -17.59
C THR A 109 6.80 -7.93 -19.10
N ASP A 110 7.90 -8.57 -19.54
CA ASP A 110 8.08 -9.01 -20.92
C ASP A 110 7.79 -10.51 -21.03
N PRO A 111 6.60 -10.91 -21.57
CA PRO A 111 6.24 -12.31 -21.71
C PRO A 111 7.17 -13.09 -22.64
N GLY A 112 7.74 -12.42 -23.63
CA GLY A 112 8.67 -13.01 -24.58
C GLY A 112 10.08 -13.19 -24.07
N LEU A 113 10.36 -12.71 -22.83
CA LEU A 113 11.68 -12.74 -22.21
C LEU A 113 12.80 -12.10 -23.06
N SER A 114 12.43 -11.29 -24.06
CA SER A 114 13.33 -10.73 -25.08
C SER A 114 14.05 -9.47 -24.61
N ALA A 115 13.43 -8.68 -23.70
CA ALA A 115 14.04 -7.46 -23.20
C ALA A 115 15.22 -7.77 -22.27
N ARG A 116 16.43 -7.52 -22.73
CA ARG A 116 17.66 -7.76 -21.96
C ARG A 116 17.89 -6.71 -20.87
N GLN A 117 17.39 -5.49 -21.06
CA GLN A 117 17.55 -4.37 -20.13
C GLN A 117 16.30 -3.51 -20.09
N GLY A 118 16.01 -2.96 -18.92
CA GLY A 118 15.12 -1.81 -18.78
C GLY A 118 15.70 -0.60 -19.55
N PHE A 119 14.96 0.45 -19.67
CA PHE A 119 15.41 1.75 -20.17
C PHE A 119 15.14 2.82 -19.11
N ALA A 120 15.67 4.02 -19.30
CA ALA A 120 15.64 5.06 -18.28
C ALA A 120 14.22 5.21 -17.63
N GLY A 121 14.15 5.02 -16.33
CA GLY A 121 12.88 5.08 -15.57
C GLY A 121 11.92 3.89 -15.74
N VAL A 122 12.36 2.80 -16.39
CA VAL A 122 11.55 1.58 -16.61
C VAL A 122 12.29 0.35 -16.12
N ARG A 123 11.63 -0.44 -15.27
CA ARG A 123 12.05 -1.77 -14.86
C ARG A 123 11.27 -2.83 -15.64
N VAL A 124 11.95 -3.79 -16.23
CA VAL A 124 11.33 -4.89 -16.96
C VAL A 124 11.61 -6.21 -16.24
N HIS A 125 10.53 -6.88 -15.84
CA HIS A 125 10.57 -8.21 -15.25
C HIS A 125 10.48 -9.27 -16.36
N ARG A 126 11.35 -10.27 -16.29
CA ARG A 126 11.45 -11.35 -17.28
C ARG A 126 10.90 -12.62 -16.67
N ILE A 127 9.58 -12.73 -16.62
CA ILE A 127 8.87 -13.86 -16.05
C ILE A 127 7.78 -14.32 -17.02
N PRO A 128 7.48 -15.62 -17.07
CA PRO A 128 6.38 -16.14 -17.86
C PRO A 128 5.07 -15.44 -17.50
N LEU A 129 4.31 -15.05 -18.52
CA LEU A 129 3.03 -14.37 -18.37
C LEU A 129 2.04 -14.91 -19.40
N PRO A 130 1.17 -15.86 -19.02
CA PRO A 130 0.10 -16.36 -19.88
C PRO A 130 -0.86 -15.23 -20.29
N GLN A 131 -1.36 -15.30 -21.53
CA GLN A 131 -2.26 -14.27 -22.07
C GLN A 131 -3.55 -14.13 -21.23
N VAL A 132 -4.01 -15.19 -20.58
CA VAL A 132 -5.20 -15.20 -19.71
C VAL A 132 -5.03 -14.30 -18.47
N GLU A 133 -3.80 -14.04 -18.06
CA GLU A 133 -3.46 -13.14 -16.92
C GLU A 133 -3.26 -11.68 -17.36
N VAL A 134 -3.56 -11.34 -18.62
CA VAL A 134 -3.41 -10.01 -19.19
C VAL A 134 -4.77 -9.46 -19.58
N VAL A 135 -5.08 -8.29 -19.08
CA VAL A 135 -6.33 -7.58 -19.39
C VAL A 135 -6.04 -6.19 -19.94
N GLU A 136 -7.05 -5.58 -20.54
CA GLU A 136 -6.96 -4.18 -20.96
C GLU A 136 -7.57 -3.27 -19.88
N ARG A 137 -6.83 -2.24 -19.46
CA ARG A 137 -7.29 -1.21 -18.55
C ARG A 137 -6.75 0.15 -18.97
N SER A 138 -7.63 1.14 -19.11
CA SER A 138 -7.26 2.50 -19.57
C SER A 138 -6.46 2.52 -20.88
N GLY A 139 -6.77 1.60 -21.82
CA GLY A 139 -6.06 1.45 -23.09
C GLY A 139 -4.64 0.87 -22.97
N LEU A 140 -4.34 0.21 -21.84
CA LEU A 140 -3.05 -0.43 -21.53
C LEU A 140 -3.23 -1.93 -21.32
N ARG A 141 -2.28 -2.72 -21.77
CA ARG A 141 -2.17 -4.13 -21.38
C ARG A 141 -1.56 -4.21 -20.00
N VAL A 142 -2.28 -4.82 -19.06
CA VAL A 142 -1.96 -4.85 -17.63
C VAL A 142 -2.14 -6.27 -17.10
N THR A 143 -1.32 -6.70 -16.13
CA THR A 143 -1.60 -7.94 -15.39
C THR A 143 -2.90 -7.80 -14.60
N GLU A 144 -3.73 -8.84 -14.61
CA GLU A 144 -4.92 -8.88 -13.76
C GLU A 144 -4.58 -8.80 -12.27
N VAL A 145 -5.57 -8.52 -11.42
CA VAL A 145 -5.31 -8.25 -9.99
C VAL A 145 -4.64 -9.42 -9.27
N PRO A 146 -5.12 -10.69 -9.37
CA PRO A 146 -4.45 -11.82 -8.70
C PRO A 146 -2.99 -11.97 -9.12
N ARG A 147 -2.70 -11.86 -10.42
CA ARG A 147 -1.33 -11.91 -10.94
C ARG A 147 -0.48 -10.74 -10.45
N THR A 148 -1.01 -9.53 -10.44
CA THR A 148 -0.30 -8.34 -9.92
C THR A 148 0.13 -8.54 -8.48
N LEU A 149 -0.75 -9.05 -7.62
CA LEU A 149 -0.46 -9.30 -6.21
C LEU A 149 0.53 -10.45 -6.00
N ALA A 150 0.38 -11.53 -6.77
CA ALA A 150 1.33 -12.64 -6.74
C ALA A 150 2.74 -12.20 -7.14
N ASP A 151 2.86 -11.35 -8.15
CA ASP A 151 4.15 -10.78 -8.58
C ASP A 151 4.76 -9.89 -7.51
N LEU A 152 3.97 -9.05 -6.82
CA LEU A 152 4.43 -8.23 -5.70
C LEU A 152 4.92 -9.10 -4.53
N LEU A 153 4.20 -10.15 -4.16
CA LEU A 153 4.61 -11.08 -3.11
C LEU A 153 5.90 -11.81 -3.47
N ARG A 154 6.06 -12.23 -4.72
CA ARG A 154 7.27 -12.92 -5.20
C ARG A 154 8.48 -12.00 -5.28
N ALA A 155 8.28 -10.74 -5.69
CA ALA A 155 9.38 -9.79 -5.85
C ALA A 155 9.77 -9.13 -4.52
N GLY A 156 8.85 -8.88 -3.60
CA GLY A 156 9.05 -8.09 -2.38
C GLY A 156 9.25 -6.59 -2.70
N PRO A 157 9.51 -5.77 -1.70
CA PRO A 157 9.68 -6.07 -0.27
C PRO A 157 8.40 -6.61 0.41
N ARG A 158 8.58 -7.37 1.52
CA ARG A 158 7.50 -8.01 2.29
C ARG A 158 6.37 -7.05 2.64
N ASP A 159 6.71 -5.98 3.31
CA ASP A 159 5.73 -5.05 3.87
C ASP A 159 4.92 -4.35 2.78
N ASN A 160 5.57 -3.96 1.67
CA ASN A 160 4.88 -3.39 0.52
C ASN A 160 3.92 -4.40 -0.13
N ALA A 161 4.33 -5.65 -0.26
CA ALA A 161 3.50 -6.70 -0.83
C ALA A 161 2.27 -7.00 0.05
N LEU A 162 2.47 -7.09 1.37
CA LEU A 162 1.37 -7.34 2.32
C LEU A 162 0.38 -6.17 2.35
N VAL A 163 0.85 -4.92 2.36
CA VAL A 163 -0.01 -3.73 2.22
C VAL A 163 -0.85 -3.81 0.93
N ALA A 164 -0.23 -4.17 -0.19
CA ALA A 164 -0.94 -4.28 -1.46
C ALA A 164 -2.02 -5.38 -1.43
N VAL A 165 -1.70 -6.54 -0.87
CA VAL A 165 -2.66 -7.66 -0.76
C VAL A 165 -3.83 -7.27 0.15
N GLU A 166 -3.57 -6.75 1.34
CA GLU A 166 -4.63 -6.34 2.28
C GLU A 166 -5.49 -5.22 1.69
N SER A 167 -4.88 -4.27 0.98
CA SER A 167 -5.63 -3.26 0.24
C SER A 167 -6.58 -3.88 -0.80
N ALA A 168 -6.16 -4.91 -1.52
CA ALA A 168 -6.97 -5.54 -2.55
C ALA A 168 -8.09 -6.44 -1.98
N LEU A 169 -7.88 -7.02 -0.80
CA LEU A 169 -8.83 -7.93 -0.15
C LEU A 169 -9.95 -7.21 0.62
N THR A 170 -9.82 -5.91 0.87
CA THR A 170 -10.77 -5.18 1.73
C THR A 170 -11.36 -3.95 1.06
N TYR A 171 -12.37 -3.37 1.73
CA TYR A 171 -12.88 -2.07 1.35
C TYR A 171 -11.84 -0.99 1.64
N ARG A 172 -11.61 -0.09 0.70
CA ARG A 172 -10.71 1.06 0.84
C ARG A 172 -11.39 2.36 0.38
N ARG A 173 -10.91 3.48 0.87
CA ARG A 173 -11.27 4.79 0.32
C ARG A 173 -10.19 5.28 -0.64
N VAL A 174 -10.52 5.38 -1.90
CA VAL A 174 -9.60 5.83 -2.95
C VAL A 174 -10.22 7.02 -3.68
N GLY A 175 -9.53 8.16 -3.70
CA GLY A 175 -10.05 9.36 -4.33
C GLY A 175 -11.38 9.88 -3.74
N GLY A 176 -11.62 9.61 -2.45
CA GLY A 176 -12.86 10.00 -1.76
C GLY A 176 -14.00 8.96 -1.88
N ALA A 177 -13.95 8.04 -2.84
CA ALA A 177 -14.94 6.99 -3.03
C ALA A 177 -14.58 5.69 -2.29
N ARG A 178 -15.61 4.93 -1.89
CA ARG A 178 -15.42 3.61 -1.30
C ARG A 178 -15.19 2.58 -2.43
N ARG A 179 -14.01 1.95 -2.44
CA ARG A 179 -13.67 0.85 -3.34
C ARG A 179 -13.94 -0.49 -2.65
N ALA A 180 -14.68 -1.37 -3.33
CA ALA A 180 -14.90 -2.74 -2.87
C ALA A 180 -13.61 -3.58 -2.96
N PRO A 181 -13.54 -4.74 -2.27
CA PRO A 181 -12.49 -5.71 -2.50
C PRO A 181 -12.35 -6.03 -4.00
N LEU A 182 -11.12 -6.16 -4.46
CA LEU A 182 -10.81 -6.43 -5.88
C LEU A 182 -10.76 -7.91 -6.18
N ILE A 183 -10.46 -8.74 -5.18
CA ILE A 183 -10.36 -10.20 -5.29
C ILE A 183 -10.86 -10.88 -4.01
N ALA A 184 -11.19 -12.16 -4.15
CA ALA A 184 -11.35 -13.07 -3.03
C ALA A 184 -9.99 -13.70 -2.63
N PRO A 185 -9.79 -14.12 -1.37
CA PRO A 185 -8.56 -14.79 -0.94
C PRO A 185 -8.20 -16.02 -1.77
N ALA A 186 -9.20 -16.81 -2.19
CA ALA A 186 -9.00 -18.00 -3.02
C ALA A 186 -8.34 -17.67 -4.38
N SER A 187 -8.68 -16.55 -5.00
CA SER A 187 -8.07 -16.12 -6.27
C SER A 187 -6.58 -15.81 -6.12
N LEU A 188 -6.15 -15.28 -4.97
CA LEU A 188 -4.74 -15.07 -4.68
C LEU A 188 -4.01 -16.40 -4.48
N ALA A 189 -4.62 -17.34 -3.75
CA ALA A 189 -4.04 -18.66 -3.52
C ALA A 189 -3.74 -19.36 -4.85
N VAL A 190 -4.72 -19.39 -5.76
CA VAL A 190 -4.56 -19.95 -7.12
C VAL A 190 -3.43 -19.26 -7.90
N ALA A 191 -3.34 -17.93 -7.85
CA ALA A 191 -2.28 -17.20 -8.56
C ALA A 191 -0.87 -17.48 -8.00
N LEU A 192 -0.76 -17.98 -6.76
CA LEU A 192 0.50 -18.34 -6.13
C LEU A 192 0.91 -19.80 -6.34
N GLU A 193 0.03 -20.66 -6.89
CA GLU A 193 0.34 -22.08 -7.18
C GLU A 193 1.44 -22.20 -8.26
N ALA A 194 1.53 -21.23 -9.18
CA ALA A 194 2.56 -21.27 -10.22
C ALA A 194 3.97 -21.28 -9.58
N PRO A 195 4.84 -22.24 -9.91
CA PRO A 195 6.15 -22.44 -9.30
C PRO A 195 7.17 -21.43 -9.87
N LEU A 196 6.87 -20.13 -9.75
CA LEU A 196 7.73 -19.05 -10.17
C LEU A 196 8.72 -18.67 -9.08
N LEU A 197 9.82 -18.02 -9.47
CA LEU A 197 10.83 -17.52 -8.53
C LEU A 197 10.17 -16.68 -7.41
N GLY A 198 10.50 -17.00 -6.15
CA GLY A 198 9.93 -16.33 -4.98
C GLY A 198 8.61 -16.91 -4.46
N ALA A 199 8.08 -18.00 -5.05
CA ALA A 199 6.81 -18.60 -4.63
C ALA A 199 6.86 -19.08 -3.16
N GLY A 200 7.93 -19.75 -2.72
CA GLY A 200 8.09 -20.20 -1.32
C GLY A 200 8.02 -19.02 -0.34
N ARG A 201 8.79 -17.96 -0.60
CA ARG A 201 8.76 -16.74 0.21
C ARG A 201 7.37 -16.08 0.22
N ALA A 202 6.69 -16.04 -0.91
CA ALA A 202 5.34 -15.50 -0.99
C ALA A 202 4.37 -16.30 -0.10
N GLN A 203 4.47 -17.62 -0.08
CA GLN A 203 3.67 -18.49 0.78
C GLN A 203 3.96 -18.28 2.26
N GLU A 204 5.23 -18.13 2.64
CA GLU A 204 5.62 -17.80 4.02
C GLU A 204 4.98 -16.48 4.50
N TRP A 205 4.83 -15.49 3.63
CA TRP A 205 4.24 -14.21 4.00
C TRP A 205 2.72 -14.23 4.10
N LEU A 206 2.03 -15.18 3.47
CA LEU A 206 0.57 -15.27 3.53
C LEU A 206 0.03 -15.43 4.96
N VAL A 207 0.79 -16.07 5.86
CA VAL A 207 0.39 -16.24 7.27
C VAL A 207 0.36 -14.91 8.04
N LEU A 208 1.01 -13.88 7.49
CA LEU A 208 1.06 -12.54 8.07
C LEU A 208 -0.10 -11.64 7.62
N LEU A 209 -0.95 -12.10 6.69
CA LEU A 209 -2.07 -11.30 6.20
C LEU A 209 -3.16 -11.19 7.25
N ASP A 210 -3.64 -9.98 7.44
CA ASP A 210 -4.85 -9.69 8.20
C ASP A 210 -5.71 -8.65 7.47
N PRO A 211 -6.70 -9.11 6.68
CA PRO A 211 -7.54 -8.21 5.90
C PRO A 211 -8.38 -7.23 6.74
N ARG A 212 -8.37 -7.34 8.07
CA ARG A 212 -9.05 -6.38 8.96
C ARG A 212 -8.34 -5.04 9.04
N SER A 213 -7.02 -4.97 8.77
CA SER A 213 -6.29 -3.70 8.74
C SER A 213 -6.94 -2.71 7.77
N GLY A 214 -7.33 -1.54 8.27
CA GLY A 214 -8.07 -0.52 7.51
C GLY A 214 -7.20 0.40 6.65
N SER A 215 -5.89 0.42 6.88
CA SER A 215 -4.95 1.32 6.20
C SER A 215 -3.55 0.71 6.06
N PRO A 216 -2.69 1.25 5.16
CA PRO A 216 -1.28 0.87 5.09
C PRO A 216 -0.53 1.05 6.41
N ALA A 217 -0.81 2.12 7.16
CA ALA A 217 -0.17 2.38 8.44
C ALA A 217 -0.55 1.32 9.50
N GLU A 218 -1.81 0.90 9.55
CA GLU A 218 -2.23 -0.20 10.42
C GLU A 218 -1.54 -1.51 10.05
N THR A 219 -1.47 -1.86 8.75
CA THR A 219 -0.73 -3.04 8.29
C THR A 219 0.71 -3.00 8.78
N ILE A 220 1.42 -1.88 8.61
CA ILE A 220 2.82 -1.73 9.00
C ILE A 220 3.00 -1.75 10.52
N ALA A 221 2.13 -1.07 11.28
CA ALA A 221 2.16 -1.12 12.74
C ALA A 221 2.00 -2.55 13.24
N ARG A 222 1.06 -3.32 12.68
CA ARG A 222 0.84 -4.73 12.99
C ARG A 222 2.07 -5.58 12.69
N LEU A 223 2.71 -5.38 11.53
CA LEU A 223 3.92 -6.10 11.16
C LEU A 223 5.09 -5.77 12.09
N HIS A 224 5.29 -4.52 12.48
CA HIS A 224 6.30 -4.13 13.46
C HIS A 224 6.05 -4.76 14.83
N MET A 225 4.80 -4.79 15.29
CA MET A 225 4.43 -5.47 16.53
C MET A 225 4.68 -6.97 16.41
N HIS A 226 4.29 -7.58 15.29
CA HIS A 226 4.53 -9.00 15.02
C HIS A 226 6.03 -9.36 15.06
N ASP A 227 6.87 -8.58 14.38
CA ASP A 227 8.33 -8.79 14.33
C ASP A 227 8.97 -8.59 15.71
N ALA A 228 8.35 -7.75 16.56
CA ALA A 228 8.75 -7.59 17.96
C ALA A 228 8.22 -8.67 18.91
N GLY A 229 7.51 -9.69 18.39
CA GLY A 229 6.92 -10.76 19.21
C GLY A 229 5.59 -10.39 19.89
N LEU A 230 5.03 -9.23 19.55
CA LEU A 230 3.77 -8.75 20.11
C LEU A 230 2.59 -9.23 19.25
N ARG A 231 1.49 -9.60 19.89
CA ARG A 231 0.31 -10.19 19.20
C ARG A 231 -0.98 -9.53 19.71
N PRO A 232 -1.26 -8.29 19.31
CA PRO A 232 -2.53 -7.66 19.63
C PRO A 232 -3.67 -8.29 18.82
N GLU A 233 -4.87 -8.15 19.30
CA GLU A 233 -6.09 -8.36 18.54
C GLU A 233 -6.29 -7.18 17.56
N THR A 234 -6.43 -7.44 16.25
CA THR A 234 -6.63 -6.41 15.21
C THR A 234 -8.11 -6.11 15.06
N GLN A 235 -8.46 -4.82 14.93
CA GLN A 235 -9.84 -4.32 14.81
C GLN A 235 -10.74 -4.93 15.91
N ALA A 236 -10.24 -4.83 17.14
CA ALA A 236 -10.88 -5.42 18.32
C ALA A 236 -12.21 -4.73 18.63
N GLU A 237 -13.29 -5.52 18.68
CA GLU A 237 -14.59 -5.01 19.11
C GLU A 237 -14.58 -4.79 20.62
N VAL A 238 -14.98 -3.59 21.03
CA VAL A 238 -15.19 -3.22 22.43
C VAL A 238 -16.56 -2.55 22.59
N ARG A 239 -17.11 -2.59 23.81
CA ARG A 239 -18.37 -1.92 24.13
C ARG A 239 -18.11 -0.67 24.95
N THR A 240 -18.74 0.41 24.54
CA THR A 240 -18.76 1.65 25.33
C THR A 240 -19.76 1.54 26.49
N PRO A 241 -19.67 2.39 27.52
CA PRO A 241 -20.60 2.36 28.64
C PRO A 241 -22.09 2.49 28.26
N ASP A 242 -22.37 3.17 27.13
CA ASP A 242 -23.71 3.28 26.55
C ASP A 242 -24.12 2.09 25.66
N GLY A 243 -23.35 0.98 25.70
CA GLY A 243 -23.61 -0.28 25.00
C GLY A 243 -23.30 -0.28 23.51
N ARG A 244 -22.77 0.80 22.94
CA ARG A 244 -22.44 0.85 21.53
C ARG A 244 -21.16 0.05 21.24
N ARG A 245 -21.13 -0.60 20.05
CA ARG A 245 -19.92 -1.26 19.56
C ARG A 245 -18.96 -0.24 18.97
N ARG A 246 -17.67 -0.39 19.31
CA ARG A 246 -16.56 0.34 18.74
C ARG A 246 -15.46 -0.63 18.36
N TYR A 247 -14.63 -0.22 17.41
CA TYR A 247 -13.50 -1.02 16.96
C TYR A 247 -12.22 -0.23 17.22
N LEU A 248 -11.28 -0.88 17.88
CA LEU A 248 -9.92 -0.41 18.12
C LEU A 248 -9.00 -0.99 17.06
N ASP A 249 -8.05 -0.23 16.56
CA ASP A 249 -7.12 -0.75 15.58
C ASP A 249 -6.37 -1.95 16.14
N PHE A 250 -5.91 -1.87 17.40
CA PHE A 250 -5.30 -2.98 18.11
C PHE A 250 -5.64 -2.96 19.60
N LEU A 251 -5.77 -4.16 20.18
CA LEU A 251 -6.01 -4.35 21.61
C LEU A 251 -5.21 -5.51 22.15
N PHE A 252 -4.41 -5.27 23.16
CA PHE A 252 -3.87 -6.31 24.05
C PHE A 252 -4.91 -6.53 25.16
N ARG A 253 -5.82 -7.47 24.93
CA ARG A 253 -7.03 -7.61 25.74
C ARG A 253 -6.74 -7.97 27.18
N ALA A 254 -5.76 -8.81 27.45
CA ALA A 254 -5.39 -9.21 28.81
C ALA A 254 -4.88 -8.01 29.63
N GLU A 255 -4.08 -7.15 29.02
CA GLU A 255 -3.51 -5.97 29.66
C GLU A 255 -4.44 -4.75 29.59
N GLY A 256 -5.49 -4.82 28.77
CA GLY A 256 -6.38 -3.69 28.50
C GLY A 256 -5.68 -2.51 27.82
N LEU A 257 -4.60 -2.78 27.06
CA LEU A 257 -3.86 -1.75 26.31
C LEU A 257 -4.42 -1.65 24.89
N ALA A 258 -5.04 -0.53 24.59
CA ALA A 258 -5.51 -0.18 23.25
C ALA A 258 -4.45 0.63 22.49
N ILE A 259 -4.40 0.45 21.16
CA ILE A 259 -3.53 1.22 20.27
C ILE A 259 -4.36 1.68 19.08
N GLU A 260 -4.31 2.95 18.76
CA GLU A 260 -4.94 3.60 17.61
C GLU A 260 -3.89 4.20 16.69
N ILE A 261 -4.03 4.00 15.38
CA ILE A 261 -3.15 4.56 14.35
C ILE A 261 -3.90 5.68 13.62
N GLU A 262 -3.43 6.89 13.80
CA GLU A 262 -4.05 8.05 13.16
C GLU A 262 -3.59 8.19 11.71
N GLY A 263 -4.56 8.16 10.80
CA GLY A 263 -4.30 8.46 9.40
C GLY A 263 -3.97 9.93 9.16
N TYR A 264 -3.26 10.21 8.08
CA TYR A 264 -2.86 11.58 7.65
C TYR A 264 -4.03 12.55 7.34
N ALA A 265 -5.27 12.12 7.48
CA ALA A 265 -6.45 12.89 7.06
C ALA A 265 -6.88 13.99 8.05
N TYR A 266 -5.92 14.70 8.68
CA TYR A 266 -6.21 15.85 9.55
C TYR A 266 -6.40 17.18 8.76
N HIS A 267 -7.12 17.15 7.66
CA HIS A 267 -7.78 18.35 7.11
C HIS A 267 -9.28 18.33 7.45
N GLY A 268 -9.58 17.91 8.66
CA GLY A 268 -10.95 17.80 9.15
C GLY A 268 -11.54 19.16 9.51
N THR A 269 -12.81 19.35 9.17
CA THR A 269 -13.63 20.43 9.70
C THR A 269 -13.66 20.35 11.23
N ARG A 270 -13.99 21.47 11.91
CA ARG A 270 -14.19 21.50 13.39
C ARG A 270 -15.12 20.38 13.88
N ASP A 271 -16.11 20.00 13.05
CA ASP A 271 -17.06 18.94 13.40
C ASP A 271 -16.46 17.53 13.28
N ALA A 272 -15.51 17.30 12.38
CA ALA A 272 -14.77 16.05 12.31
C ALA A 272 -13.89 15.89 13.57
N HIS A 273 -13.16 16.93 13.94
CA HIS A 273 -12.36 16.93 15.17
C HIS A 273 -13.20 16.68 16.45
N ARG A 274 -14.36 17.34 16.57
CA ARG A 274 -15.28 17.09 17.70
C ARG A 274 -15.75 15.64 17.78
N ARG A 275 -16.07 15.04 16.63
CA ARG A 275 -16.48 13.63 16.56
C ARG A 275 -15.36 12.68 16.97
N ASP A 276 -14.12 12.97 16.55
CA ASP A 276 -12.95 12.17 16.91
C ASP A 276 -12.66 12.26 18.42
N VAL A 277 -12.70 13.46 19.01
CA VAL A 277 -12.55 13.64 20.46
C VAL A 277 -13.65 12.89 21.22
N ALA A 278 -14.91 12.97 20.78
CA ALA A 278 -16.02 12.27 21.42
C ALA A 278 -15.87 10.74 21.30
N ARG A 279 -15.47 10.22 20.12
CA ARG A 279 -15.14 8.80 19.92
C ARG A 279 -14.06 8.34 20.87
N PHE A 280 -13.06 9.16 21.02
CA PHE A 280 -11.88 8.89 21.84
C PHE A 280 -12.24 8.77 23.32
N ASN A 281 -13.00 9.75 23.84
CA ASN A 281 -13.48 9.74 25.21
C ASN A 281 -14.35 8.50 25.48
N GLN A 282 -15.16 8.07 24.51
CA GLN A 282 -15.97 6.85 24.63
C GLN A 282 -15.10 5.58 24.69
N LEU A 283 -14.05 5.50 23.89
CA LEU A 283 -13.12 4.35 23.90
C LEU A 283 -12.35 4.28 25.22
N ALA A 284 -11.86 5.42 25.72
CA ALA A 284 -11.15 5.51 26.99
C ALA A 284 -12.02 5.15 28.21
N GLN A 285 -13.34 5.22 28.07
CA GLN A 285 -14.30 4.83 29.11
C GLN A 285 -14.78 3.38 29.00
N SER A 286 -14.35 2.64 27.97
CA SER A 286 -14.67 1.22 27.84
C SER A 286 -14.05 0.44 29.01
N PRO A 287 -14.77 -0.46 29.67
CA PRO A 287 -14.24 -1.27 30.78
C PRO A 287 -13.11 -2.21 30.32
N GLU A 288 -13.02 -2.48 29.04
CA GLU A 288 -11.99 -3.31 28.42
C GLU A 288 -10.67 -2.54 28.15
N VAL A 289 -10.70 -1.19 28.22
CA VAL A 289 -9.56 -0.32 27.93
C VAL A 289 -9.06 0.34 29.21
N ARG A 290 -7.88 -0.06 29.66
CA ARG A 290 -7.22 0.52 30.84
C ARG A 290 -6.24 1.63 30.47
N SER A 291 -5.63 1.49 29.30
CA SER A 291 -4.73 2.50 28.73
C SER A 291 -4.83 2.52 27.22
N LEU A 292 -4.51 3.66 26.64
CA LEU A 292 -4.64 3.91 25.22
C LEU A 292 -3.43 4.69 24.71
N LEU A 293 -2.73 4.12 23.74
CA LEU A 293 -1.64 4.77 23.01
C LEU A 293 -2.11 5.14 21.61
N ARG A 294 -1.65 6.28 21.13
CA ARG A 294 -1.95 6.78 19.79
C ARG A 294 -0.67 7.07 19.05
N TYR A 295 -0.62 6.62 17.81
CA TYR A 295 0.51 6.86 16.93
C TYR A 295 0.03 7.44 15.61
N THR A 296 0.78 8.35 15.08
CA THR A 296 0.58 8.85 13.73
C THR A 296 1.17 7.87 12.71
N ALA A 297 0.71 7.95 11.46
CA ALA A 297 1.35 7.22 10.38
C ALA A 297 2.85 7.54 10.27
N GLU A 298 3.27 8.79 10.59
CA GLU A 298 4.67 9.19 10.63
C GLU A 298 5.46 8.40 11.68
N ASP A 299 4.90 8.20 12.88
CA ASP A 299 5.54 7.40 13.94
C ASP A 299 5.73 5.95 13.50
N VAL A 300 4.70 5.37 12.84
CA VAL A 300 4.74 4.00 12.34
C VAL A 300 5.84 3.83 11.27
N PHE A 301 5.92 4.76 10.30
CA PHE A 301 6.87 4.61 9.19
C PHE A 301 8.29 5.05 9.53
N HIS A 302 8.46 6.06 10.37
CA HIS A 302 9.78 6.67 10.60
C HIS A 302 10.34 6.46 11.99
N ARG A 303 9.52 6.05 12.98
CA ARG A 303 9.93 5.83 14.37
C ARG A 303 9.47 4.48 14.96
N PRO A 304 9.49 3.37 14.18
CA PRO A 304 8.91 2.10 14.61
C PRO A 304 9.53 1.56 15.89
N LEU A 305 10.84 1.72 16.08
CA LEU A 305 11.51 1.26 17.29
C LEU A 305 11.07 2.03 18.55
N GLN A 306 10.74 3.32 18.41
CA GLN A 306 10.20 4.09 19.52
C GLN A 306 8.80 3.61 19.85
N MET A 307 7.91 3.46 18.88
CA MET A 307 6.56 2.91 19.03
C MET A 307 6.60 1.57 19.78
N ILE A 308 7.45 0.62 19.35
CA ILE A 308 7.55 -0.70 19.98
C ILE A 308 8.07 -0.60 21.43
N ARG A 309 9.02 0.28 21.72
CA ARG A 309 9.50 0.49 23.10
C ARG A 309 8.41 1.01 24.03
N GLU A 310 7.62 1.98 23.57
CA GLU A 310 6.52 2.57 24.35
C GLU A 310 5.41 1.55 24.60
N ILE A 311 5.05 0.74 23.57
CA ILE A 311 4.08 -0.37 23.72
C ILE A 311 4.56 -1.36 24.77
N ARG A 312 5.82 -1.81 24.70
CA ARG A 312 6.38 -2.76 25.69
C ARG A 312 6.41 -2.15 27.10
N ALA A 313 6.75 -0.89 27.24
CA ALA A 313 6.74 -0.21 28.54
C ALA A 313 5.32 -0.17 29.14
N ALA A 314 4.31 0.11 28.31
CA ALA A 314 2.92 0.13 28.75
C ALA A 314 2.41 -1.27 29.15
N LEU A 315 2.77 -2.31 28.40
CA LEU A 315 2.45 -3.71 28.73
C LEU A 315 3.06 -4.12 30.06
N ASN A 316 4.36 -3.82 30.27
CA ASN A 316 5.06 -4.12 31.52
C ASN A 316 4.48 -3.38 32.73
N ALA A 317 4.11 -2.12 32.58
CA ALA A 317 3.46 -1.33 33.62
C ALA A 317 2.08 -1.89 34.00
N GLY A 318 1.36 -2.44 33.04
CA GLY A 318 0.09 -3.18 33.27
C GLY A 318 0.29 -4.48 34.04
N ALA A 319 1.32 -5.26 33.70
CA ALA A 319 1.63 -6.53 34.34
C ALA A 319 2.06 -6.34 35.83
N GLY A 320 2.82 -5.29 36.13
CA GLY A 320 3.31 -5.02 37.49
C GLY A 320 2.20 -4.66 38.50
N ARG A 321 1.04 -4.23 38.04
CA ARG A 321 -0.12 -3.95 38.91
C ARG A 321 -0.90 -5.18 39.35
N PHE A 322 -0.66 -6.36 38.76
CA PHE A 322 -1.31 -7.61 39.10
C PHE A 322 -0.41 -8.57 39.89
N GLY A 323 0.88 -8.28 40.06
CA GLY A 323 1.83 -9.12 40.81
C GLY A 323 1.87 -8.87 42.32
N ALA A 324 1.25 -7.81 42.82
CA ALA A 324 1.16 -7.56 44.25
C ALA A 324 -0.19 -8.11 44.79
N GLY A 325 -0.27 -9.43 44.97
CA GLY A 325 -1.25 -10.02 45.86
C GLY A 325 -1.03 -9.49 47.28
N PRO A 326 -2.09 -9.42 48.13
CA PRO A 326 -1.92 -8.90 49.46
C PRO A 326 -0.89 -9.72 50.23
N CYS A 327 0.17 -9.05 50.73
CA CYS A 327 1.04 -9.63 51.76
C CYS A 327 0.17 -10.01 52.95
N ASP A 328 0.06 -11.27 53.24
CA ASP A 328 -0.46 -11.71 54.53
C ASP A 328 0.37 -11.06 55.66
N PRO A 329 -0.29 -10.47 56.66
CA PRO A 329 0.44 -9.94 57.81
C PRO A 329 1.13 -11.08 58.57
N PRO A 330 2.33 -10.88 59.11
CA PRO A 330 3.01 -11.92 59.88
C PRO A 330 2.18 -12.38 61.05
N GLY A 331 1.94 -13.69 61.11
CA GLY A 331 1.15 -14.31 62.16
C GLY A 331 1.69 -13.98 63.56
N LEU A 332 0.84 -13.49 64.42
CA LEU A 332 1.08 -13.36 65.84
C LEU A 332 1.25 -14.74 66.46
N ILE A 333 2.48 -15.04 66.83
CA ILE A 333 2.83 -16.24 67.63
C ILE A 333 2.25 -15.98 69.04
N GLY A 334 1.12 -16.61 69.36
CA GLY A 334 0.58 -16.66 70.73
C GLY A 334 1.44 -17.58 71.60
N GLY A 335 2.24 -16.98 72.51
CA GLY A 335 2.89 -17.72 73.56
C GLY A 335 1.90 -18.06 74.67
N SER A 336 1.64 -19.34 74.89
CA SER A 336 0.98 -19.87 76.08
C SER A 336 1.95 -19.89 77.24
N VAL A 337 1.68 -19.19 78.29
CA VAL A 337 2.33 -19.35 79.61
C VAL A 337 1.40 -20.21 80.44
N SER A 338 1.85 -21.38 80.86
CA SER A 338 1.22 -22.20 81.89
C SER A 338 1.72 -21.77 83.24
N ALA A 339 0.80 -21.62 84.18
CA ALA A 339 1.01 -21.77 85.63
C ALA A 339 -0.02 -22.74 86.18
#